data_0d828a13bab210dbef147e43642ed1fd
#
_entry.id   0d828a13bab210dbef147e43642ed1fd
#
_cell.length_a   1.000
_cell.length_b   1.000
_cell.length_c   1.000
_cell.angle_alpha   90.00
_cell.angle_beta   90.00
_cell.angle_gamma   90.00
#
_symmetry.space_group_name_H-M   'P 1'
#
loop_
_entity.id
_entity.type
_entity.pdbx_description
1 polymer ?
#
loop_
_entity_poly.entity_id
_entity_poly.type
_entity_poly.pdbx_seq_one_letter_code
_entity_poly.pdbx_strand_id
1 'polypeptide(L)'
;MTEDGPRARRWWARPAGLVEQTRWLFWLLTLLSALLLVPAIVHSAAGATPLLFTAVVLALGCVWTHRYVTRRATLTADATEALLLAAAVALSAPPTLALGFVFPGLWFRSVYGTGRQVLRHCTLVALGLAGGLPFWGLAPGHPGPVAAASILGCLPLAYLTSIGARHLADGLFAREQGQRRDAVLSELGRALLAVTDRQEIMDLGERAARDLTRITPGLASALVVTTPDGVAVRLALGAWDQPPPAVLTDLVLPAQSPTGGDPQPVRSASLDLAAGRPGRWVAVPDQTHEGSWLITGALERSAAEAVPAMHTAFTQVAMALVTSDAHLALRRQARTDALTGLANRTAFGEALDRAAGDPTARFSVAFVDLDDFKAVNDGRGHAAGDEVLRTVAARLRAAVREEDLCARLGGDEFAVLLRDLRGECVDALTARLAGAVVEPIPVAGGPVRVGASVGVAHRGPGEDAEQVLQHADVAMYAAKAAGRNRVRVFGA
;
A
#
# COMPACT_ATOMS: atom_id res chain seq x y z
N MET A 1 1.11 3.57 23.23
CA MET A 1 1.53 4.71 24.06
C MET A 1 2.82 4.33 24.74
N THR A 2 3.93 4.74 24.20
CA THR A 2 5.20 5.19 24.84
C THR A 2 6.04 5.72 23.69
N GLU A 3 6.13 7.04 23.63
CA GLU A 3 7.04 7.80 22.79
C GLU A 3 8.48 7.49 23.20
N ASP A 4 9.17 6.62 22.48
CA ASP A 4 10.62 6.62 22.46
C ASP A 4 11.09 7.77 21.55
N GLY A 5 11.34 8.91 22.17
CA GLY A 5 12.01 10.04 21.54
C GLY A 5 13.32 9.58 20.90
N PRO A 6 13.83 10.27 19.86
CA PRO A 6 15.03 9.87 19.15
C PRO A 6 16.21 9.87 20.14
N ARG A 7 16.54 8.71 20.69
CA ARG A 7 17.80 8.51 21.42
C ARG A 7 18.91 8.94 20.49
N ALA A 8 19.68 9.96 20.86
CA ALA A 8 20.82 10.44 20.14
C ALA A 8 21.73 9.25 19.81
N ARG A 9 21.63 8.72 18.58
CA ARG A 9 22.41 7.57 18.14
C ARG A 9 23.87 7.98 18.30
N ARG A 10 24.60 7.24 19.12
CA ARG A 10 26.04 7.42 19.27
C ARG A 10 26.66 7.24 17.89
N TRP A 11 27.22 8.31 17.32
CA TRP A 11 27.73 8.36 15.93
C TRP A 11 28.83 7.30 15.65
N TRP A 12 29.44 6.76 16.69
CA TRP A 12 30.45 5.69 16.62
C TRP A 12 29.86 4.26 16.69
N ALA A 13 28.57 4.10 17.00
CA ALA A 13 27.96 2.78 17.09
C ALA A 13 27.70 2.21 15.69
N ARG A 14 27.82 0.89 15.56
CA ARG A 14 27.55 0.19 14.31
C ARG A 14 26.10 0.46 13.84
N PRO A 15 25.90 1.01 12.64
CA PRO A 15 24.58 1.28 12.12
C PRO A 15 23.87 -0.01 11.65
N ALA A 16 22.53 0.05 11.53
CA ALA A 16 21.72 -1.10 11.14
C ALA A 16 21.66 -1.32 9.61
N GLY A 17 21.73 -0.23 8.80
CA GLY A 17 21.64 -0.32 7.34
C GLY A 17 22.95 -0.74 6.68
N LEU A 18 22.87 -1.53 5.60
CA LEU A 18 24.02 -2.08 4.90
C LEU A 18 24.99 -1.01 4.39
N VAL A 19 24.46 0.04 3.79
CA VAL A 19 25.23 1.19 3.29
C VAL A 19 25.91 1.96 4.43
N GLU A 20 25.20 2.20 5.52
CA GLU A 20 25.74 2.89 6.68
C GLU A 20 26.81 2.02 7.41
N GLN A 21 26.62 0.70 7.43
CA GLN A 21 27.64 -0.25 7.92
C GLN A 21 28.92 -0.20 7.06
N THR A 22 28.78 -0.16 5.74
CA THR A 22 29.91 -0.03 4.81
C THR A 22 30.65 1.28 5.03
N ARG A 23 29.95 2.40 5.20
CA ARG A 23 30.53 3.72 5.52
C ARG A 23 31.27 3.71 6.86
N TRP A 24 30.65 3.13 7.88
CA TRP A 24 31.23 2.99 9.20
C TRP A 24 32.51 2.15 9.18
N LEU A 25 32.49 1.03 8.45
CA LEU A 25 33.67 0.16 8.29
C LEU A 25 34.81 0.88 7.60
N PHE A 26 34.55 1.62 6.51
CA PHE A 26 35.58 2.40 5.82
C PHE A 26 36.16 3.50 6.69
N TRP A 27 35.33 4.22 7.45
CA TRP A 27 35.84 5.20 8.42
C TRP A 27 36.73 4.54 9.46
N LEU A 28 36.32 3.41 10.04
CA LEU A 28 37.10 2.67 11.04
C LEU A 28 38.44 2.18 10.46
N LEU A 29 38.40 1.57 9.27
CA LEU A 29 39.62 1.09 8.58
C LEU A 29 40.56 2.23 8.24
N THR A 30 40.06 3.39 7.87
CA THR A 30 40.85 4.59 7.59
C THR A 30 41.60 5.07 8.85
N LEU A 31 40.88 5.14 9.98
CA LEU A 31 41.52 5.50 11.26
C LEU A 31 42.53 4.45 11.74
N LEU A 32 42.22 3.17 11.57
CA LEU A 32 43.12 2.08 11.93
C LEU A 32 44.38 2.11 11.06
N SER A 33 44.25 2.33 9.75
CA SER A 33 45.39 2.47 8.83
C SER A 33 46.29 3.64 9.24
N ALA A 34 45.70 4.77 9.62
CA ALA A 34 46.43 5.93 10.12
C ALA A 34 47.20 5.59 11.40
N LEU A 35 46.54 4.92 12.34
CA LEU A 35 47.17 4.52 13.62
C LEU A 35 48.33 3.56 13.42
N LEU A 36 48.21 2.58 12.52
CA LEU A 36 49.22 1.56 12.24
C LEU A 36 50.46 2.12 11.50
N LEU A 37 50.28 3.20 10.70
CA LEU A 37 51.38 3.82 9.96
C LEU A 37 52.21 4.78 10.81
N VAL A 38 51.66 5.39 11.86
CA VAL A 38 52.36 6.33 12.73
C VAL A 38 53.67 5.72 13.34
N PRO A 39 53.69 4.54 13.97
CA PRO A 39 54.88 3.99 14.56
C PRO A 39 56.00 3.75 13.55
N ALA A 40 55.67 3.29 12.34
CA ALA A 40 56.66 3.02 11.28
C ALA A 40 57.36 4.30 10.85
N ILE A 41 56.65 5.41 10.78
CA ILE A 41 57.19 6.71 10.35
C ILE A 41 57.93 7.42 11.50
N VAL A 42 57.40 7.34 12.72
CA VAL A 42 58.11 7.89 13.90
C VAL A 42 59.45 7.23 14.13
N HIS A 43 59.59 5.94 13.86
CA HIS A 43 60.86 5.17 14.01
C HIS A 43 61.89 5.54 12.93
N SER A 44 61.46 6.03 11.76
CA SER A 44 62.33 6.35 10.62
C SER A 44 62.76 7.82 10.59
N ALA A 45 62.26 8.68 11.47
CA ALA A 45 62.47 10.12 11.41
C ALA A 45 63.29 10.64 12.60
N ALA A 46 64.16 11.63 12.33
CA ALA A 46 65.01 12.30 13.34
C ALA A 46 64.50 13.73 13.64
N GLY A 47 64.66 14.17 14.87
CA GLY A 47 64.35 15.55 15.28
C GLY A 47 62.84 15.83 15.51
N ALA A 48 62.35 16.99 15.13
CA ALA A 48 60.97 17.43 15.35
C ALA A 48 59.95 16.87 14.31
N THR A 49 60.43 16.21 13.25
CA THR A 49 59.63 15.68 12.14
C THR A 49 58.60 14.63 12.58
N PRO A 50 58.83 13.74 13.54
CA PRO A 50 57.85 12.79 14.04
C PRO A 50 56.61 13.45 14.66
N LEU A 51 56.84 14.51 15.47
CA LEU A 51 55.74 15.23 16.11
C LEU A 51 54.85 15.96 15.09
N LEU A 52 55.50 16.59 14.10
CA LEU A 52 54.77 17.29 13.04
C LEU A 52 53.98 16.32 12.15
N PHE A 53 54.58 15.16 11.81
CA PHE A 53 53.91 14.11 11.06
C PHE A 53 52.70 13.55 11.84
N THR A 54 52.84 13.28 13.13
CA THR A 54 51.75 12.82 13.97
C THR A 54 50.62 13.82 14.01
N ALA A 55 50.94 15.13 14.12
CA ALA A 55 49.93 16.21 14.07
C ALA A 55 49.18 16.22 12.72
N VAL A 56 49.87 16.02 11.59
CA VAL A 56 49.25 15.91 10.26
C VAL A 56 48.27 14.72 10.18
N VAL A 57 48.69 13.55 10.70
CA VAL A 57 47.84 12.34 10.70
C VAL A 57 46.59 12.53 11.57
N LEU A 58 46.73 13.15 12.75
CA LEU A 58 45.58 13.47 13.61
C LEU A 58 44.65 14.45 12.92
N ALA A 59 45.16 15.47 12.24
CA ALA A 59 44.36 16.42 11.48
C ALA A 59 43.59 15.73 10.32
N LEU A 60 44.23 14.79 9.59
CA LEU A 60 43.57 13.95 8.60
C LEU A 60 42.43 13.14 9.24
N GLY A 61 42.68 12.49 10.36
CA GLY A 61 41.65 11.76 11.12
C GLY A 61 40.46 12.62 11.52
N CYS A 62 40.70 13.88 11.93
CA CYS A 62 39.66 14.84 12.21
C CYS A 62 38.82 15.21 10.96
N VAL A 63 39.48 15.43 9.82
CA VAL A 63 38.79 15.73 8.54
C VAL A 63 37.92 14.55 8.12
N TRP A 64 38.41 13.34 8.18
CA TRP A 64 37.65 12.13 7.82
C TRP A 64 36.49 11.88 8.77
N THR A 65 36.68 12.07 10.08
CA THR A 65 35.61 11.94 11.08
C THR A 65 34.54 13.02 10.89
N HIS A 66 34.96 14.27 10.66
CA HIS A 66 34.04 15.35 10.35
C HIS A 66 33.16 15.03 9.11
N ARG A 67 33.75 14.50 8.04
CA ARG A 67 33.01 14.07 6.84
C ARG A 67 32.06 12.91 7.12
N TYR A 68 32.49 11.95 7.91
CA TYR A 68 31.63 10.82 8.30
C TYR A 68 30.38 11.30 9.05
N VAL A 69 30.57 12.21 10.02
CA VAL A 69 29.47 12.75 10.84
C VAL A 69 28.54 13.67 10.02
N THR A 70 29.12 14.60 9.26
CA THR A 70 28.33 15.62 8.53
C THR A 70 27.71 15.11 7.25
N ARG A 71 28.23 14.00 6.69
CA ARG A 71 27.80 13.41 5.41
C ARG A 71 27.87 14.38 4.22
N ARG A 72 28.65 15.48 4.33
CA ARG A 72 28.77 16.52 3.31
C ARG A 72 30.10 16.46 2.60
N ALA A 73 30.05 16.64 1.29
CA ALA A 73 31.20 16.73 0.40
C ALA A 73 31.46 18.19 0.05
N THR A 74 32.22 18.91 0.89
CA THR A 74 32.57 20.31 0.68
C THR A 74 33.93 20.46 -0.01
N LEU A 75 34.09 21.50 -0.84
CA LEU A 75 35.35 21.80 -1.49
C LEU A 75 36.46 22.13 -0.48
N THR A 76 36.10 22.81 0.62
CA THR A 76 37.04 23.15 1.69
C THR A 76 37.64 21.91 2.34
N ALA A 77 36.82 20.91 2.66
CA ALA A 77 37.30 19.66 3.23
C ALA A 77 38.16 18.85 2.23
N ASP A 78 37.82 18.86 0.93
CA ASP A 78 38.62 18.22 -0.13
C ASP A 78 40.02 18.91 -0.24
N ALA A 79 40.04 20.25 -0.23
CA ALA A 79 41.28 21.02 -0.28
C ALA A 79 42.17 20.86 0.99
N THR A 80 41.52 20.85 2.17
CA THR A 80 42.23 20.62 3.44
C THR A 80 42.91 19.24 3.46
N GLU A 81 42.20 18.19 3.02
CA GLU A 81 42.78 16.85 2.92
C GLU A 81 43.94 16.81 1.94
N ALA A 82 43.82 17.44 0.76
CA ALA A 82 44.92 17.51 -0.22
C ALA A 82 46.18 18.20 0.35
N LEU A 83 45.99 19.31 1.09
CA LEU A 83 47.11 20.01 1.76
C LEU A 83 47.77 19.15 2.85
N LEU A 84 46.97 18.44 3.66
CA LEU A 84 47.49 17.55 4.69
C LEU A 84 48.21 16.34 4.09
N LEU A 85 47.74 15.82 2.94
CA LEU A 85 48.44 14.77 2.21
C LEU A 85 49.79 15.28 1.62
N ALA A 86 49.80 16.52 1.09
CA ALA A 86 51.06 17.15 0.66
C ALA A 86 52.08 17.24 1.82
N ALA A 87 51.63 17.69 2.99
CA ALA A 87 52.45 17.73 4.19
C ALA A 87 52.92 16.34 4.64
N ALA A 88 52.06 15.33 4.56
CA ALA A 88 52.38 13.95 4.87
C ALA A 88 53.49 13.39 3.94
N VAL A 89 53.41 13.71 2.63
CA VAL A 89 54.47 13.33 1.65
C VAL A 89 55.77 14.02 1.97
N ALA A 90 55.75 15.31 2.25
CA ALA A 90 56.93 16.11 2.56
C ALA A 90 57.68 15.60 3.84
N LEU A 91 56.94 15.10 4.81
CA LEU A 91 57.45 14.70 6.12
C LEU A 91 57.76 13.20 6.24
N SER A 92 57.29 12.36 5.30
CA SER A 92 57.46 10.88 5.40
C SER A 92 58.74 10.39 4.71
N ALA A 93 59.38 9.39 5.32
CA ALA A 93 60.54 8.68 4.73
C ALA A 93 60.31 7.17 4.82
N PRO A 94 60.14 6.45 3.72
CA PRO A 94 59.98 6.93 2.33
C PRO A 94 58.57 7.54 2.05
N PRO A 95 58.43 8.43 1.05
CA PRO A 95 57.18 9.12 0.75
C PRO A 95 56.04 8.18 0.29
N THR A 96 56.38 6.95 -0.12
CA THR A 96 55.40 5.90 -0.45
C THR A 96 54.51 5.52 0.73
N LEU A 97 54.94 5.75 1.98
CA LEU A 97 54.12 5.53 3.18
C LEU A 97 52.87 6.45 3.20
N ALA A 98 52.99 7.67 2.64
CA ALA A 98 51.86 8.59 2.53
C ALA A 98 50.74 8.04 1.65
N LEU A 99 51.01 7.13 0.71
CA LEU A 99 50.02 6.45 -0.12
C LEU A 99 49.02 5.62 0.71
N GLY A 100 49.46 5.12 1.88
CA GLY A 100 48.58 4.41 2.80
C GLY A 100 47.40 5.27 3.31
N PHE A 101 47.52 6.61 3.28
CA PHE A 101 46.43 7.53 3.63
C PHE A 101 45.55 7.87 2.44
N VAL A 102 46.01 7.73 1.22
CA VAL A 102 45.29 8.11 0.00
C VAL A 102 44.13 7.15 -0.29
N PHE A 103 44.41 5.85 -0.27
CA PHE A 103 43.41 4.84 -0.63
C PHE A 103 42.19 4.85 0.29
N PRO A 104 42.30 4.85 1.63
CA PRO A 104 41.16 4.93 2.51
C PRO A 104 40.31 6.21 2.29
N GLY A 105 40.99 7.37 2.13
CA GLY A 105 40.31 8.64 1.85
C GLY A 105 39.55 8.64 0.54
N LEU A 106 40.13 8.12 -0.52
CA LEU A 106 39.47 7.99 -1.83
C LEU A 106 38.27 7.03 -1.79
N TRP A 107 38.42 5.88 -1.13
CA TRP A 107 37.32 4.94 -0.94
C TRP A 107 36.17 5.54 -0.15
N PHE A 108 36.48 6.16 0.97
CA PHE A 108 35.49 6.85 1.79
C PHE A 108 34.76 7.94 0.98
N ARG A 109 35.54 8.71 0.21
CA ARG A 109 34.99 9.79 -0.61
C ARG A 109 34.12 9.29 -1.77
N SER A 110 34.44 8.13 -2.34
CA SER A 110 33.69 7.54 -3.45
C SER A 110 32.27 7.14 -3.06
N VAL A 111 32.03 6.88 -1.79
CA VAL A 111 30.70 6.56 -1.22
C VAL A 111 29.83 7.83 -1.03
N TYR A 112 30.45 9.03 -1.05
CA TYR A 112 29.73 10.30 -0.84
C TYR A 112 29.80 11.19 -2.07
N GLY A 113 28.64 11.73 -2.46
CA GLY A 113 28.56 12.76 -3.49
C GLY A 113 28.41 12.25 -4.92
N THR A 114 28.49 13.15 -5.87
CA THR A 114 28.37 12.87 -7.30
C THR A 114 29.69 12.45 -7.95
N GLY A 115 29.64 11.79 -9.12
CA GLY A 115 30.85 11.43 -9.88
C GLY A 115 31.79 12.60 -10.18
N ARG A 116 31.22 13.78 -10.47
CA ARG A 116 32.01 15.02 -10.66
C ARG A 116 32.75 15.45 -9.39
N GLN A 117 32.14 15.27 -8.23
CA GLN A 117 32.78 15.60 -6.95
C GLN A 117 33.88 14.60 -6.59
N VAL A 118 33.73 13.30 -6.92
CA VAL A 118 34.78 12.29 -6.75
C VAL A 118 35.97 12.60 -7.65
N LEU A 119 35.72 12.90 -8.94
CA LEU A 119 36.78 13.28 -9.88
C LEU A 119 37.56 14.52 -9.39
N ARG A 120 36.83 15.56 -8.95
CA ARG A 120 37.46 16.76 -8.37
C ARG A 120 38.33 16.42 -7.16
N HIS A 121 37.85 15.56 -6.28
CA HIS A 121 38.62 15.12 -5.12
C HIS A 121 39.87 14.35 -5.52
N CYS A 122 39.79 13.41 -6.46
CA CYS A 122 40.94 12.70 -7.01
C CYS A 122 41.97 13.67 -7.59
N THR A 123 41.54 14.68 -8.33
CA THR A 123 42.42 15.72 -8.88
C THR A 123 43.10 16.52 -7.80
N LEU A 124 42.38 16.96 -6.75
CA LEU A 124 42.97 17.70 -5.63
C LEU A 124 43.98 16.85 -4.85
N VAL A 125 43.69 15.58 -4.61
CA VAL A 125 44.60 14.64 -3.96
C VAL A 125 45.88 14.44 -4.81
N ALA A 126 45.76 14.28 -6.14
CA ALA A 126 46.87 14.18 -7.05
C ALA A 126 47.76 15.43 -7.02
N LEU A 127 47.17 16.62 -7.03
CA LEU A 127 47.86 17.90 -6.92
C LEU A 127 48.56 18.03 -5.55
N GLY A 128 47.89 17.61 -4.47
CA GLY A 128 48.49 17.61 -3.12
C GLY A 128 49.69 16.72 -3.04
N LEU A 129 49.62 15.47 -3.54
CA LEU A 129 50.73 14.53 -3.59
C LEU A 129 51.89 15.10 -4.42
N ALA A 130 51.62 15.62 -5.62
CA ALA A 130 52.62 16.22 -6.50
C ALA A 130 53.26 17.46 -5.87
N GLY A 131 52.44 18.30 -5.18
CA GLY A 131 52.91 19.51 -4.48
C GLY A 131 53.80 19.22 -3.25
N GLY A 132 53.65 18.07 -2.60
CA GLY A 132 54.50 17.64 -1.48
C GLY A 132 55.88 17.15 -1.91
N LEU A 133 56.03 16.64 -3.14
CA LEU A 133 57.30 16.04 -3.62
C LEU A 133 58.49 17.00 -3.65
N PRO A 134 58.41 18.28 -4.07
CA PRO A 134 59.53 19.22 -4.05
C PRO A 134 60.11 19.47 -2.65
N PHE A 135 59.27 19.39 -1.62
CA PHE A 135 59.65 19.63 -0.24
C PHE A 135 60.24 18.40 0.44
N TRP A 136 60.09 17.21 -0.15
CA TRP A 136 60.62 15.96 0.37
C TRP A 136 62.15 15.90 0.43
N GLY A 137 62.84 16.49 -0.54
CA GLY A 137 64.29 16.60 -0.56
C GLY A 137 64.90 17.54 0.48
N LEU A 138 64.07 18.34 1.20
CA LEU A 138 64.53 19.28 2.23
C LEU A 138 64.65 18.64 3.62
N ALA A 139 64.15 17.42 3.81
CA ALA A 139 64.22 16.73 5.11
C ALA A 139 65.54 15.94 5.23
N PRO A 140 66.24 16.03 6.37
CA PRO A 140 67.54 15.31 6.57
C PRO A 140 67.32 13.80 6.50
N GLY A 141 68.15 13.09 5.70
CA GLY A 141 68.18 11.62 5.63
C GLY A 141 67.29 11.01 4.54
N HIS A 142 66.77 11.80 3.60
CA HIS A 142 65.89 11.27 2.53
C HIS A 142 66.69 10.80 1.30
N PRO A 143 66.44 9.60 0.77
CA PRO A 143 67.04 9.12 -0.47
C PRO A 143 66.43 9.80 -1.69
N GLY A 144 67.21 10.06 -2.73
CA GLY A 144 66.98 10.88 -3.91
C GLY A 144 65.70 10.65 -4.75
N PRO A 145 65.61 11.21 -5.96
CA PRO A 145 64.36 11.50 -6.70
C PRO A 145 63.58 10.31 -7.27
N VAL A 146 64.05 9.08 -7.09
CA VAL A 146 63.44 7.87 -7.68
C VAL A 146 62.03 7.57 -7.15
N ALA A 147 61.67 8.11 -5.99
CA ALA A 147 60.38 7.85 -5.36
C ALA A 147 59.21 8.66 -5.93
N ALA A 148 59.48 9.74 -6.67
CA ALA A 148 58.42 10.58 -7.26
C ALA A 148 57.58 9.82 -8.30
N ALA A 149 58.24 9.04 -9.16
CA ALA A 149 57.55 8.24 -10.19
C ALA A 149 56.66 7.17 -9.56
N SER A 150 57.04 6.58 -8.43
CA SER A 150 56.25 5.56 -7.72
C SER A 150 54.96 6.12 -7.14
N ILE A 151 54.96 7.36 -6.63
CA ILE A 151 53.77 8.04 -6.11
C ILE A 151 52.81 8.36 -7.23
N LEU A 152 53.29 8.97 -8.32
CA LEU A 152 52.47 9.32 -9.48
C LEU A 152 51.90 8.09 -10.18
N GLY A 153 52.69 6.98 -10.23
CA GLY A 153 52.23 5.70 -10.80
C GLY A 153 51.07 5.04 -10.08
N CYS A 154 50.84 5.37 -8.79
CA CYS A 154 49.67 4.86 -8.04
C CYS A 154 48.36 5.60 -8.30
N LEU A 155 48.41 6.79 -8.90
CA LEU A 155 47.20 7.61 -9.16
C LEU A 155 46.18 6.94 -10.10
N PRO A 156 46.55 6.30 -11.22
CA PRO A 156 45.60 5.57 -12.06
C PRO A 156 44.90 4.44 -11.29
N LEU A 157 45.64 3.70 -10.45
CA LEU A 157 45.05 2.64 -9.62
C LEU A 157 44.10 3.21 -8.56
N ALA A 158 44.47 4.30 -7.92
CA ALA A 158 43.60 5.02 -6.97
C ALA A 158 42.30 5.51 -7.63
N TYR A 159 42.39 6.02 -8.85
CA TYR A 159 41.22 6.44 -9.62
C TYR A 159 40.33 5.24 -9.99
N LEU A 160 40.88 4.15 -10.50
CA LEU A 160 40.12 2.93 -10.83
C LEU A 160 39.43 2.35 -9.59
N THR A 161 40.14 2.30 -8.45
CA THR A 161 39.53 1.82 -7.19
C THR A 161 38.43 2.72 -6.71
N SER A 162 38.53 4.04 -6.92
CA SER A 162 37.43 4.99 -6.63
C SER A 162 36.21 4.74 -7.47
N ILE A 163 36.37 4.44 -8.76
CA ILE A 163 35.26 4.07 -9.65
C ILE A 163 34.62 2.76 -9.18
N GLY A 164 35.42 1.74 -8.90
CA GLY A 164 34.94 0.44 -8.41
C GLY A 164 34.18 0.57 -7.08
N ALA A 165 34.70 1.34 -6.13
CA ALA A 165 34.04 1.59 -4.85
C ALA A 165 32.70 2.32 -5.03
N ARG A 166 32.62 3.24 -5.98
CA ARG A 166 31.38 3.94 -6.29
C ARG A 166 30.34 3.00 -6.89
N HIS A 167 30.70 2.19 -7.89
CA HIS A 167 29.79 1.20 -8.47
C HIS A 167 29.27 0.23 -7.42
N LEU A 168 30.14 -0.22 -6.51
CA LEU A 168 29.73 -1.07 -5.39
C LEU A 168 28.75 -0.36 -4.47
N ALA A 169 29.03 0.89 -4.12
CA ALA A 169 28.15 1.69 -3.27
C ALA A 169 26.78 1.91 -3.92
N ASP A 170 26.75 2.30 -5.20
CA ASP A 170 25.50 2.49 -5.95
C ASP A 170 24.69 1.19 -6.02
N GLY A 171 25.34 0.04 -6.24
CA GLY A 171 24.70 -1.28 -6.23
C GLY A 171 24.14 -1.67 -4.85
N LEU A 172 24.87 -1.37 -3.76
CA LEU A 172 24.38 -1.61 -2.40
C LEU A 172 23.19 -0.73 -2.05
N PHE A 173 23.21 0.54 -2.48
CA PHE A 173 22.07 1.45 -2.32
C PHE A 173 20.82 0.96 -3.04
N ALA A 174 20.97 0.59 -4.31
CA ALA A 174 19.87 0.06 -5.11
C ALA A 174 19.27 -1.20 -4.47
N ARG A 175 20.14 -2.11 -3.99
CA ARG A 175 19.70 -3.33 -3.30
C ARG A 175 18.96 -3.06 -1.99
N GLU A 176 19.46 -2.15 -1.16
CA GLU A 176 18.80 -1.77 0.10
C GLU A 176 17.45 -1.11 -0.15
N GLN A 177 17.36 -0.23 -1.15
CA GLN A 177 16.07 0.37 -1.55
C GLN A 177 15.11 -0.69 -2.10
N GLY A 178 15.59 -1.63 -2.92
CA GLY A 178 14.81 -2.76 -3.40
C GLY A 178 14.20 -3.57 -2.26
N GLN A 179 15.02 -3.98 -1.29
CA GLN A 179 14.56 -4.72 -0.11
C GLN A 179 13.51 -3.96 0.72
N ARG A 180 13.65 -2.64 0.86
CA ARG A 180 12.65 -1.81 1.55
C ARG A 180 11.34 -1.74 0.78
N ARG A 181 11.38 -1.63 -0.56
CA ARG A 181 10.19 -1.66 -1.42
C ARG A 181 9.47 -3.01 -1.33
N ASP A 182 10.22 -4.12 -1.39
CA ASP A 182 9.69 -5.48 -1.28
C ASP A 182 9.03 -5.72 0.10
N ALA A 183 9.60 -5.16 1.16
CA ALA A 183 9.01 -5.22 2.50
C ALA A 183 7.65 -4.50 2.56
N VAL A 184 7.52 -3.31 1.95
CA VAL A 184 6.24 -2.59 1.87
C VAL A 184 5.20 -3.40 1.08
N LEU A 185 5.57 -3.97 -0.07
CA LEU A 185 4.67 -4.80 -0.88
C LEU A 185 4.24 -6.07 -0.16
N SER A 186 5.15 -6.73 0.54
CA SER A 186 4.86 -7.93 1.32
C SER A 186 3.92 -7.63 2.50
N GLU A 187 4.11 -6.49 3.17
CA GLU A 187 3.24 -6.04 4.25
C GLU A 187 1.85 -5.68 3.73
N LEU A 188 1.77 -4.95 2.61
CA LEU A 188 0.51 -4.64 1.93
C LEU A 188 -0.24 -5.93 1.57
N GLY A 189 0.42 -6.87 0.89
CA GLY A 189 -0.20 -8.14 0.49
C GLY A 189 -0.75 -8.93 1.68
N ARG A 190 0.01 -8.98 2.79
CA ARG A 190 -0.43 -9.65 4.02
C ARG A 190 -1.63 -8.95 4.67
N ALA A 191 -1.61 -7.62 4.74
CA ALA A 191 -2.72 -6.84 5.31
C ALA A 191 -4.00 -6.99 4.48
N LEU A 192 -3.90 -6.98 3.14
CA LEU A 192 -5.04 -7.14 2.23
C LEU A 192 -5.74 -8.51 2.35
N LEU A 193 -5.03 -9.57 2.76
CA LEU A 193 -5.64 -10.88 2.99
C LEU A 193 -6.59 -10.92 4.19
N ALA A 194 -6.44 -10.01 5.14
CA ALA A 194 -7.22 -9.97 6.37
C ALA A 194 -8.44 -9.02 6.29
N VAL A 195 -8.56 -8.23 5.22
CA VAL A 195 -9.52 -7.14 5.11
C VAL A 195 -10.49 -7.40 3.96
N THR A 196 -11.78 -7.17 4.22
CA THR A 196 -12.84 -7.26 3.22
C THR A 196 -13.60 -5.95 3.03
N ASP A 197 -13.35 -4.95 3.89
CA ASP A 197 -13.97 -3.63 3.78
C ASP A 197 -13.27 -2.81 2.70
N ARG A 198 -14.07 -2.23 1.80
CA ARG A 198 -13.59 -1.47 0.64
C ARG A 198 -12.77 -0.26 1.03
N GLN A 199 -13.22 0.48 2.06
CA GLN A 199 -12.55 1.69 2.50
C GLN A 199 -11.20 1.34 3.14
N GLU A 200 -11.17 0.31 3.95
CA GLU A 200 -9.94 -0.16 4.60
C GLU A 200 -8.90 -0.67 3.59
N ILE A 201 -9.35 -1.36 2.52
CA ILE A 201 -8.49 -1.77 1.39
C ILE A 201 -7.87 -0.54 0.71
N MET A 202 -8.65 0.51 0.44
CA MET A 202 -8.17 1.75 -0.16
C MET A 202 -7.16 2.46 0.74
N ASP A 203 -7.42 2.55 2.05
CA ASP A 203 -6.54 3.17 3.04
C ASP A 203 -5.20 2.43 3.17
N LEU A 204 -5.20 1.10 3.06
CA LEU A 204 -3.98 0.28 3.02
C LEU A 204 -3.17 0.59 1.77
N GLY A 205 -3.80 0.67 0.62
CA GLY A 205 -3.16 1.03 -0.65
C GLY A 205 -2.53 2.42 -0.61
N GLU A 206 -3.24 3.42 -0.11
CA GLU A 206 -2.73 4.78 0.01
C GLU A 206 -1.53 4.87 0.97
N ARG A 207 -1.55 4.14 2.10
CA ARG A 207 -0.41 4.06 3.02
C ARG A 207 0.81 3.45 2.34
N ALA A 208 0.65 2.32 1.64
CA ALA A 208 1.74 1.68 0.91
C ALA A 208 2.31 2.59 -0.19
N ALA A 209 1.47 3.29 -0.95
CA ALA A 209 1.90 4.23 -1.96
C ALA A 209 2.69 5.41 -1.36
N ARG A 210 2.27 5.97 -0.22
CA ARG A 210 3.01 7.00 0.52
C ARG A 210 4.37 6.49 0.99
N ASP A 211 4.44 5.26 1.49
CA ASP A 211 5.70 4.68 1.95
C ASP A 211 6.66 4.42 0.79
N LEU A 212 6.17 3.92 -0.35
CA LEU A 212 6.97 3.74 -1.57
C LEU A 212 7.54 5.08 -2.08
N THR A 213 6.74 6.16 -2.08
CA THR A 213 7.21 7.49 -2.49
C THR A 213 8.21 8.08 -1.49
N ARG A 214 8.05 7.80 -0.19
CA ARG A 214 8.99 8.24 0.86
C ARG A 214 10.34 7.51 0.77
N ILE A 215 10.34 6.21 0.45
CA ILE A 215 11.55 5.39 0.29
C ILE A 215 12.29 5.77 -0.98
N THR A 216 11.59 6.23 -2.01
CA THR A 216 12.16 6.49 -3.33
C THR A 216 12.04 7.98 -3.70
N PRO A 217 13.05 8.81 -3.41
CA PRO A 217 13.09 10.20 -3.86
C PRO A 217 12.97 10.30 -5.39
N GLY A 218 12.18 11.27 -5.86
CA GLY A 218 11.94 11.47 -7.28
C GLY A 218 10.86 10.55 -7.90
N LEU A 219 10.16 9.75 -7.09
CA LEU A 219 8.95 9.04 -7.51
C LEU A 219 7.73 9.93 -7.28
N ALA A 220 6.92 10.16 -8.31
CA ALA A 220 5.65 10.86 -8.24
C ALA A 220 4.53 9.96 -8.76
N SER A 221 3.37 9.98 -8.13
CA SER A 221 2.22 9.18 -8.53
C SER A 221 0.93 9.97 -8.41
N ALA A 222 0.00 9.75 -9.33
CA ALA A 222 -1.34 10.31 -9.30
C ALA A 222 -2.37 9.27 -9.69
N LEU A 223 -3.44 9.15 -8.92
CA LEU A 223 -4.65 8.42 -9.31
C LEU A 223 -5.55 9.40 -10.06
N VAL A 224 -5.94 9.04 -11.26
CA VAL A 224 -6.73 9.92 -12.12
C VAL A 224 -7.96 9.19 -12.68
N VAL A 225 -8.98 9.96 -13.03
CA VAL A 225 -10.23 9.45 -13.60
C VAL A 225 -10.59 10.25 -14.84
N THR A 226 -10.96 9.59 -15.91
CA THR A 226 -11.44 10.23 -17.15
C THR A 226 -12.80 10.87 -16.88
N THR A 227 -12.95 12.14 -17.28
CA THR A 227 -14.19 12.91 -17.19
C THR A 227 -14.47 13.56 -18.54
N PRO A 228 -15.70 14.06 -18.79
CA PRO A 228 -15.99 14.79 -20.04
C PRO A 228 -15.11 16.00 -20.29
N ASP A 229 -14.63 16.65 -19.21
CA ASP A 229 -13.81 17.87 -19.26
C ASP A 229 -12.29 17.58 -19.30
N GLY A 230 -11.88 16.31 -19.30
CA GLY A 230 -10.48 15.89 -19.30
C GLY A 230 -10.20 14.77 -18.28
N VAL A 231 -8.98 14.75 -17.73
CA VAL A 231 -8.55 13.72 -16.78
C VAL A 231 -8.47 14.33 -15.37
N ALA A 232 -9.41 14.00 -14.51
CA ALA A 232 -9.46 14.53 -13.13
C ALA A 232 -8.45 13.80 -12.22
N VAL A 233 -7.65 14.56 -11.46
CA VAL A 233 -6.73 14.04 -10.44
C VAL A 233 -7.51 13.82 -9.14
N ARG A 234 -7.49 12.59 -8.62
CA ARG A 234 -8.14 12.21 -7.36
C ARG A 234 -7.19 12.19 -6.18
N LEU A 235 -5.98 11.74 -6.41
CA LEU A 235 -4.94 11.62 -5.40
C LEU A 235 -3.60 11.88 -6.06
N ALA A 236 -2.71 12.62 -5.40
CA ALA A 236 -1.34 12.82 -5.84
C ALA A 236 -0.38 12.60 -4.66
N LEU A 237 0.65 11.78 -4.86
CA LEU A 237 1.61 11.39 -3.85
C LEU A 237 3.03 11.48 -4.41
N GLY A 238 4.00 11.81 -3.56
CA GLY A 238 5.42 11.76 -3.86
C GLY A 238 6.05 13.09 -4.23
N ALA A 239 6.95 13.08 -5.19
CA ALA A 239 7.84 14.20 -5.51
C ALA A 239 7.18 15.23 -6.44
N TRP A 240 6.32 16.06 -5.89
CA TRP A 240 5.69 17.19 -6.56
C TRP A 240 6.22 18.48 -5.98
N ASP A 241 6.63 19.43 -6.82
CA ASP A 241 7.00 20.81 -6.40
C ASP A 241 5.74 21.63 -6.09
N GLN A 242 4.68 21.36 -6.85
CA GLN A 242 3.34 21.92 -6.65
C GLN A 242 2.31 20.83 -6.87
N PRO A 243 1.13 20.88 -6.20
CA PRO A 243 0.07 19.92 -6.48
C PRO A 243 -0.31 19.97 -7.97
N PRO A 244 -0.48 18.81 -8.64
CA PRO A 244 -0.92 18.79 -10.01
C PRO A 244 -2.32 19.44 -10.14
N PRO A 245 -2.65 20.02 -11.31
CA PRO A 245 -3.98 20.58 -11.55
C PRO A 245 -5.08 19.55 -11.27
N ALA A 246 -6.22 20.00 -10.76
CA ALA A 246 -7.36 19.13 -10.48
C ALA A 246 -7.87 18.40 -11.73
N VAL A 247 -7.72 19.01 -12.91
CA VAL A 247 -8.04 18.43 -14.22
C VAL A 247 -6.86 18.62 -15.16
N LEU A 248 -6.40 17.54 -15.76
CA LEU A 248 -5.36 17.51 -16.78
C LEU A 248 -6.01 17.48 -18.17
N THR A 249 -5.85 18.55 -18.92
CA THR A 249 -6.42 18.67 -20.28
C THR A 249 -5.46 18.26 -21.37
N ASP A 250 -4.17 18.17 -21.04
CA ASP A 250 -3.06 17.81 -21.95
C ASP A 250 -2.65 16.32 -21.87
N LEU A 251 -3.22 15.58 -20.93
CA LEU A 251 -2.94 14.16 -20.76
C LEU A 251 -3.84 13.32 -21.67
N VAL A 252 -3.22 12.66 -22.63
CA VAL A 252 -3.90 11.67 -23.48
C VAL A 252 -3.63 10.29 -22.94
N LEU A 253 -4.68 9.64 -22.43
CA LEU A 253 -4.61 8.26 -21.94
C LEU A 253 -4.79 7.29 -23.10
N PRO A 254 -4.07 6.15 -23.11
CA PRO A 254 -4.26 5.13 -24.15
C PRO A 254 -5.65 4.48 -24.02
N ALA A 255 -6.13 3.88 -25.09
CA ALA A 255 -7.37 3.09 -25.03
C ALA A 255 -7.19 1.91 -24.07
N GLN A 256 -8.17 1.71 -23.19
CA GLN A 256 -8.15 0.55 -22.28
C GLN A 256 -8.27 -0.73 -23.11
N SER A 257 -7.28 -1.61 -22.99
CA SER A 257 -7.33 -2.93 -23.63
C SER A 257 -8.07 -3.90 -22.71
N PRO A 258 -9.04 -4.67 -23.22
CA PRO A 258 -9.76 -5.64 -22.40
C PRO A 258 -8.90 -6.80 -21.88
N THR A 259 -7.66 -6.94 -22.36
CA THR A 259 -6.80 -8.10 -22.10
C THR A 259 -5.53 -7.82 -21.28
N GLY A 260 -5.26 -6.56 -20.89
CA GLY A 260 -4.01 -6.32 -20.16
C GLY A 260 -3.87 -4.92 -19.60
N GLY A 261 -3.44 -4.85 -18.36
CA GLY A 261 -3.03 -3.64 -17.65
C GLY A 261 -1.56 -3.30 -17.82
N ASP A 262 -0.97 -3.52 -18.99
CA ASP A 262 0.43 -3.21 -19.21
C ASP A 262 0.70 -1.71 -19.08
N PRO A 263 1.81 -1.34 -18.42
CA PRO A 263 2.22 0.04 -18.28
C PRO A 263 2.44 0.73 -19.62
N GLN A 264 1.75 1.82 -19.90
CA GLN A 264 1.85 2.57 -21.13
C GLN A 264 2.55 3.92 -20.91
N PRO A 265 3.57 4.28 -21.70
CA PRO A 265 4.21 5.59 -21.59
C PRO A 265 3.24 6.70 -22.00
N VAL A 266 3.15 7.73 -21.15
CA VAL A 266 2.32 8.91 -21.40
C VAL A 266 3.14 10.18 -21.25
N ARG A 267 2.62 11.30 -21.77
CA ARG A 267 3.24 12.62 -21.66
C ARG A 267 2.19 13.63 -21.22
N SER A 268 2.59 14.54 -20.35
CA SER A 268 1.78 15.66 -19.93
C SER A 268 2.71 16.79 -19.48
N ALA A 269 2.59 17.94 -20.11
CA ALA A 269 3.32 19.14 -19.73
C ALA A 269 2.85 19.67 -18.37
N SER A 270 1.57 19.48 -18.06
CA SER A 270 0.99 19.84 -16.75
C SER A 270 1.60 19.04 -15.61
N LEU A 271 1.86 17.72 -15.80
CA LEU A 271 2.54 16.89 -14.82
C LEU A 271 4.01 17.27 -14.68
N ASP A 272 4.71 17.56 -15.79
CA ASP A 272 6.10 18.02 -15.76
C ASP A 272 6.24 19.38 -15.02
N LEU A 273 5.29 20.29 -15.25
CA LEU A 273 5.26 21.57 -14.57
C LEU A 273 5.00 21.39 -13.07
N ALA A 274 4.04 20.56 -12.69
CA ALA A 274 3.73 20.26 -11.28
C ALA A 274 4.90 19.60 -10.56
N ALA A 275 5.68 18.76 -11.25
CA ALA A 275 6.88 18.12 -10.73
C ALA A 275 8.14 19.02 -10.76
N GLY A 276 8.06 20.22 -11.35
CA GLY A 276 9.17 21.17 -11.51
C GLY A 276 10.27 20.71 -12.49
N ARG A 277 10.07 19.59 -13.20
CA ARG A 277 11.03 19.00 -14.14
C ARG A 277 10.37 17.93 -15.01
N PRO A 278 10.92 17.66 -16.20
CA PRO A 278 10.43 16.57 -17.06
C PRO A 278 10.52 15.22 -16.38
N GLY A 279 9.42 14.46 -16.40
CA GLY A 279 9.31 13.11 -15.88
C GLY A 279 9.16 12.06 -16.98
N ARG A 280 9.48 10.80 -16.64
CA ARG A 280 9.06 9.63 -17.42
C ARG A 280 7.77 9.10 -16.83
N TRP A 281 6.65 9.46 -17.45
CA TRP A 281 5.33 9.10 -16.97
C TRP A 281 4.85 7.81 -17.62
N VAL A 282 4.24 6.97 -16.79
CA VAL A 282 3.64 5.70 -17.20
C VAL A 282 2.24 5.62 -16.62
N ALA A 283 1.26 5.26 -17.45
CA ALA A 283 -0.13 5.05 -17.06
C ALA A 283 -0.44 3.55 -16.99
N VAL A 284 -1.13 3.15 -15.93
CA VAL A 284 -1.65 1.79 -15.74
C VAL A 284 -3.16 1.91 -15.51
N PRO A 285 -4.01 1.20 -16.30
CA PRO A 285 -5.45 1.25 -16.11
C PRO A 285 -5.86 0.56 -14.81
N ASP A 286 -6.87 1.09 -14.15
CA ASP A 286 -7.58 0.39 -13.08
C ASP A 286 -8.52 -0.65 -13.70
N GLN A 287 -8.28 -1.90 -13.41
CA GLN A 287 -9.11 -3.00 -13.92
C GLN A 287 -10.47 -3.10 -13.18
N THR A 288 -10.64 -2.38 -12.09
CA THR A 288 -11.85 -2.42 -11.25
C THR A 288 -12.83 -1.29 -11.57
N HIS A 289 -12.32 -0.18 -12.14
CA HIS A 289 -13.13 1.01 -12.46
C HIS A 289 -12.76 1.53 -13.84
N GLU A 290 -13.71 1.42 -14.74
CA GLU A 290 -13.57 1.97 -16.09
C GLU A 290 -13.29 3.48 -16.03
N GLY A 291 -12.29 3.92 -16.82
CA GLY A 291 -11.86 5.31 -16.84
C GLY A 291 -10.89 5.74 -15.73
N SER A 292 -10.56 4.87 -14.78
CA SER A 292 -9.56 5.15 -13.73
C SER A 292 -8.17 4.67 -14.12
N TRP A 293 -7.12 5.44 -13.74
CA TRP A 293 -5.74 5.15 -14.08
C TRP A 293 -4.80 5.54 -12.94
N LEU A 294 -3.75 4.74 -12.77
CA LEU A 294 -2.58 5.16 -12.00
C LEU A 294 -1.53 5.74 -12.94
N ILE A 295 -1.16 7.01 -12.75
CA ILE A 295 -0.03 7.65 -13.43
C ILE A 295 1.15 7.63 -12.46
N THR A 296 2.29 7.10 -12.90
CA THR A 296 3.51 7.08 -12.09
C THR A 296 4.66 7.69 -12.88
N GLY A 297 5.37 8.62 -12.29
CA GLY A 297 6.50 9.32 -12.90
C GLY A 297 7.81 9.08 -12.16
N ALA A 298 8.86 8.77 -12.93
CA ALA A 298 10.23 8.77 -12.44
C ALA A 298 10.93 10.07 -12.86
N LEU A 299 11.15 10.95 -11.89
CA LEU A 299 11.81 12.26 -12.08
C LEU A 299 13.33 12.15 -12.01
N GLU A 300 13.85 11.04 -11.51
CA GLU A 300 15.27 10.70 -11.41
C GLU A 300 15.51 9.27 -11.91
N ARG A 301 16.73 8.96 -12.35
CA ARG A 301 17.07 7.60 -12.82
C ARG A 301 16.84 6.54 -11.74
N SER A 302 17.16 6.85 -10.50
CA SER A 302 16.98 5.98 -9.32
C SER A 302 15.50 5.67 -9.05
N ALA A 303 14.60 6.59 -9.37
CA ALA A 303 13.17 6.41 -9.20
C ALA A 303 12.54 5.46 -10.24
N ALA A 304 13.16 5.30 -11.40
CA ALA A 304 12.65 4.42 -12.46
C ALA A 304 12.52 2.95 -12.01
N GLU A 305 13.41 2.50 -11.13
CA GLU A 305 13.37 1.15 -10.55
C GLU A 305 12.21 0.92 -9.57
N ALA A 306 11.58 2.00 -9.09
CA ALA A 306 10.45 1.92 -8.17
C ALA A 306 9.07 1.95 -8.86
N VAL A 307 9.03 2.33 -10.13
CA VAL A 307 7.79 2.35 -10.92
C VAL A 307 7.09 0.97 -10.89
N PRO A 308 7.78 -0.16 -11.13
CA PRO A 308 7.14 -1.48 -11.03
C PRO A 308 6.58 -1.79 -9.64
N ALA A 309 7.23 -1.35 -8.57
CA ALA A 309 6.73 -1.58 -7.21
C ALA A 309 5.43 -0.82 -6.95
N MET A 310 5.31 0.42 -7.44
CA MET A 310 4.07 1.19 -7.36
C MET A 310 2.93 0.52 -8.15
N HIS A 311 3.22 0.00 -9.34
CA HIS A 311 2.25 -0.74 -10.15
C HIS A 311 1.82 -2.04 -9.45
N THR A 312 2.76 -2.77 -8.85
CA THR A 312 2.45 -3.98 -8.07
C THR A 312 1.53 -3.67 -6.90
N ALA A 313 1.80 -2.59 -6.14
CA ALA A 313 0.94 -2.17 -5.05
C ALA A 313 -0.48 -1.85 -5.54
N PHE A 314 -0.58 -1.10 -6.64
CA PHE A 314 -1.87 -0.77 -7.26
C PHE A 314 -2.64 -2.02 -7.72
N THR A 315 -1.96 -2.96 -8.37
CA THR A 315 -2.56 -4.23 -8.81
C THR A 315 -3.04 -5.09 -7.64
N GLN A 316 -2.27 -5.13 -6.53
CA GLN A 316 -2.68 -5.85 -5.32
C GLN A 316 -3.97 -5.27 -4.73
N VAL A 317 -4.07 -3.93 -4.65
CA VAL A 317 -5.27 -3.24 -4.16
C VAL A 317 -6.46 -3.49 -5.09
N ALA A 318 -6.28 -3.37 -6.40
CA ALA A 318 -7.31 -3.63 -7.39
C ALA A 318 -7.84 -5.07 -7.27
N MET A 319 -6.96 -6.06 -7.16
CA MET A 319 -7.35 -7.46 -6.99
C MET A 319 -8.10 -7.71 -5.67
N ALA A 320 -7.68 -7.05 -4.57
CA ALA A 320 -8.37 -7.15 -3.29
C ALA A 320 -9.79 -6.56 -3.36
N LEU A 321 -9.98 -5.44 -4.07
CA LEU A 321 -11.30 -4.85 -4.31
C LEU A 321 -12.22 -5.77 -5.12
N VAL A 322 -11.72 -6.35 -6.23
CA VAL A 322 -12.47 -7.33 -7.02
C VAL A 322 -12.88 -8.53 -6.17
N THR A 323 -11.95 -9.05 -5.37
CA THR A 323 -12.23 -10.20 -4.50
C THR A 323 -13.26 -9.87 -3.43
N SER A 324 -13.20 -8.67 -2.82
CA SER A 324 -14.18 -8.18 -1.86
C SER A 324 -15.57 -8.05 -2.49
N ASP A 325 -15.66 -7.41 -3.67
CA ASP A 325 -16.93 -7.23 -4.39
C ASP A 325 -17.54 -8.58 -4.79
N ALA A 326 -16.73 -9.52 -5.29
CA ALA A 326 -17.17 -10.89 -5.59
C ALA A 326 -17.68 -11.62 -4.34
N HIS A 327 -16.97 -11.49 -3.22
CA HIS A 327 -17.37 -12.08 -1.96
C HIS A 327 -18.71 -11.52 -1.44
N LEU A 328 -18.89 -10.20 -1.54
CA LEU A 328 -20.18 -9.55 -1.20
C LEU A 328 -21.32 -9.98 -2.13
N ALA A 329 -21.05 -10.13 -3.43
CA ALA A 329 -22.03 -10.63 -4.39
C ALA A 329 -22.43 -12.08 -4.08
N LEU A 330 -21.46 -12.95 -3.80
CA LEU A 330 -21.73 -14.35 -3.39
C LEU A 330 -22.52 -14.42 -2.08
N ARG A 331 -22.18 -13.60 -1.08
CA ARG A 331 -22.93 -13.51 0.17
C ARG A 331 -24.38 -13.05 -0.06
N ARG A 332 -24.62 -12.05 -0.93
CA ARG A 332 -25.98 -11.63 -1.30
C ARG A 332 -26.71 -12.77 -1.98
N GLN A 333 -26.10 -13.42 -2.99
CA GLN A 333 -26.72 -14.52 -3.70
C GLN A 333 -27.02 -15.71 -2.77
N ALA A 334 -26.16 -16.01 -1.82
CA ALA A 334 -26.39 -17.07 -0.84
C ALA A 334 -27.50 -16.74 0.18
N ARG A 335 -27.92 -15.47 0.33
CA ARG A 335 -28.84 -15.00 1.37
C ARG A 335 -30.15 -14.41 0.83
N THR A 336 -30.26 -14.18 -0.47
CA THR A 336 -31.48 -13.64 -1.09
C THR A 336 -32.11 -14.63 -2.06
N ASP A 337 -33.43 -14.56 -2.22
CA ASP A 337 -34.15 -15.26 -3.28
C ASP A 337 -33.98 -14.51 -4.60
N ALA A 338 -33.47 -15.17 -5.63
CA ALA A 338 -33.11 -14.54 -6.90
C ALA A 338 -34.33 -13.95 -7.65
N LEU A 339 -35.54 -14.47 -7.44
CA LEU A 339 -36.75 -13.99 -8.12
C LEU A 339 -37.31 -12.75 -7.46
N THR A 340 -37.40 -12.75 -6.12
CA THR A 340 -38.12 -11.74 -5.35
C THR A 340 -37.24 -10.69 -4.68
N GLY A 341 -35.93 -10.97 -4.54
CA GLY A 341 -34.98 -10.12 -3.82
C GLY A 341 -35.15 -10.13 -2.30
N LEU A 342 -36.12 -10.88 -1.76
CA LEU A 342 -36.28 -11.08 -0.32
C LEU A 342 -35.19 -11.97 0.25
N ALA A 343 -35.09 -12.05 1.58
CA ALA A 343 -34.25 -13.06 2.22
C ALA A 343 -34.70 -14.47 1.76
N ASN A 344 -33.74 -15.36 1.57
CA ASN A 344 -34.04 -16.76 1.31
C ASN A 344 -34.21 -17.57 2.62
N ARG A 345 -34.53 -18.84 2.52
CA ARG A 345 -34.72 -19.75 3.67
C ARG A 345 -33.53 -19.75 4.63
N THR A 346 -32.29 -19.75 4.09
CA THR A 346 -31.07 -19.74 4.91
C THR A 346 -30.93 -18.45 5.71
N ALA A 347 -31.09 -17.31 5.05
CA ALA A 347 -30.98 -16.00 5.72
C ALA A 347 -32.08 -15.78 6.75
N PHE A 348 -33.29 -16.31 6.50
CA PHE A 348 -34.41 -16.26 7.44
C PHE A 348 -34.10 -17.11 8.67
N GLY A 349 -33.64 -18.36 8.51
CA GLY A 349 -33.26 -19.25 9.62
C GLY A 349 -32.20 -18.63 10.51
N GLU A 350 -31.11 -18.10 9.92
CA GLU A 350 -30.05 -17.43 10.68
C GLU A 350 -30.56 -16.18 11.45
N ALA A 351 -31.53 -15.46 10.88
CA ALA A 351 -32.11 -14.29 11.56
C ALA A 351 -33.02 -14.69 12.72
N LEU A 352 -33.75 -15.80 12.53
CA LEU A 352 -34.62 -16.38 13.54
C LEU A 352 -33.81 -16.97 14.70
N ASP A 353 -32.74 -17.72 14.40
CA ASP A 353 -31.81 -18.26 15.40
C ASP A 353 -31.16 -17.16 16.25
N ARG A 354 -30.73 -16.08 15.62
CA ARG A 354 -30.20 -14.91 16.32
C ARG A 354 -31.23 -14.24 17.24
N ALA A 355 -32.48 -14.13 16.78
CA ALA A 355 -33.56 -13.59 17.61
C ALA A 355 -33.88 -14.53 18.77
N ALA A 356 -33.86 -15.84 18.57
CA ALA A 356 -34.10 -16.85 19.61
C ALA A 356 -32.95 -16.95 20.62
N GLY A 357 -31.72 -16.63 20.21
CA GLY A 357 -30.54 -16.63 21.07
C GLY A 357 -30.58 -15.57 22.19
N ASP A 358 -31.39 -14.52 22.06
CA ASP A 358 -31.64 -13.56 23.13
C ASP A 358 -32.86 -14.01 23.96
N PRO A 359 -32.68 -14.42 25.23
CA PRO A 359 -33.79 -14.86 26.09
C PRO A 359 -34.86 -13.76 26.32
N THR A 360 -34.48 -12.50 26.16
CA THR A 360 -35.37 -11.34 26.39
C THR A 360 -36.08 -10.87 25.13
N ALA A 361 -35.63 -11.33 23.96
CA ALA A 361 -36.19 -10.90 22.68
C ALA A 361 -37.61 -11.42 22.51
N ARG A 362 -38.51 -10.50 22.18
CA ARG A 362 -39.89 -10.79 21.81
C ARG A 362 -39.99 -10.71 20.30
N PHE A 363 -40.40 -11.79 19.69
CA PHE A 363 -40.67 -11.82 18.26
C PHE A 363 -41.85 -12.73 17.93
N SER A 364 -42.32 -12.58 16.73
CA SER A 364 -43.37 -13.46 16.17
C SER A 364 -42.95 -13.86 14.75
N VAL A 365 -43.42 -15.00 14.31
CA VAL A 365 -43.25 -15.45 12.91
C VAL A 365 -44.63 -15.50 12.27
N ALA A 366 -44.78 -14.84 11.11
CA ALA A 366 -45.92 -15.04 10.23
C ALA A 366 -45.44 -15.89 9.05
N PHE A 367 -46.07 -17.06 8.88
CA PHE A 367 -45.89 -17.93 7.72
C PHE A 367 -47.01 -17.68 6.74
N VAL A 368 -46.72 -17.41 5.48
CA VAL A 368 -47.67 -16.99 4.44
C VAL A 368 -47.53 -17.93 3.25
N ASP A 369 -48.61 -18.50 2.83
CA ASP A 369 -48.71 -19.36 1.64
C ASP A 369 -49.80 -18.79 0.69
N LEU A 370 -49.45 -18.72 -0.61
CA LEU A 370 -50.37 -18.17 -1.62
C LEU A 370 -51.38 -19.24 -2.05
N ASP A 371 -52.64 -18.97 -1.76
CA ASP A 371 -53.74 -19.87 -2.11
C ASP A 371 -53.91 -19.94 -3.64
N ASP A 372 -54.05 -21.18 -4.13
CA ASP A 372 -54.32 -21.50 -5.54
C ASP A 372 -53.25 -20.96 -6.54
N PHE A 373 -52.01 -20.67 -6.07
CA PHE A 373 -50.93 -20.17 -6.91
C PHE A 373 -50.60 -21.10 -8.09
N LYS A 374 -50.70 -22.43 -7.87
CA LYS A 374 -50.52 -23.41 -8.94
C LYS A 374 -51.50 -23.18 -10.10
N ALA A 375 -52.75 -22.84 -9.82
CA ALA A 375 -53.72 -22.56 -10.86
C ALA A 375 -53.38 -21.33 -11.72
N VAL A 376 -52.67 -20.36 -11.17
CA VAL A 376 -52.11 -19.24 -11.93
C VAL A 376 -51.05 -19.72 -12.89
N ASN A 377 -50.14 -20.57 -12.44
CA ASN A 377 -49.08 -21.15 -13.30
C ASN A 377 -49.68 -22.03 -14.41
N ASP A 378 -50.62 -22.89 -14.04
CA ASP A 378 -51.24 -23.82 -15.00
C ASP A 378 -52.10 -23.09 -16.03
N GLY A 379 -52.78 -21.98 -15.64
CA GLY A 379 -53.68 -21.22 -16.52
C GLY A 379 -53.01 -20.10 -17.30
N ARG A 380 -51.93 -19.49 -16.79
CA ARG A 380 -51.27 -18.29 -17.35
C ARG A 380 -49.79 -18.44 -17.61
N GLY A 381 -49.19 -19.58 -17.28
CA GLY A 381 -47.78 -19.88 -17.43
C GLY A 381 -46.89 -19.35 -16.31
N HIS A 382 -45.70 -19.88 -16.21
CA HIS A 382 -44.74 -19.57 -15.14
C HIS A 382 -44.30 -18.08 -15.11
N ALA A 383 -44.29 -17.40 -16.25
CA ALA A 383 -43.96 -15.96 -16.28
C ALA A 383 -44.97 -15.11 -15.53
N ALA A 384 -46.28 -15.49 -15.58
CA ALA A 384 -47.33 -14.82 -14.82
C ALA A 384 -47.22 -15.14 -13.32
N GLY A 385 -46.89 -16.39 -12.97
CA GLY A 385 -46.59 -16.78 -11.59
C GLY A 385 -45.39 -16.05 -11.00
N ASP A 386 -44.30 -15.89 -11.76
CA ASP A 386 -43.13 -15.11 -11.36
C ASP A 386 -43.51 -13.64 -11.06
N GLU A 387 -44.37 -13.02 -11.87
CA GLU A 387 -44.83 -11.65 -11.66
C GLU A 387 -45.71 -11.53 -10.40
N VAL A 388 -46.55 -12.57 -10.14
CA VAL A 388 -47.32 -12.65 -8.89
C VAL A 388 -46.37 -12.72 -7.70
N LEU A 389 -45.33 -13.57 -7.73
CA LEU A 389 -44.39 -13.72 -6.64
C LEU A 389 -43.61 -12.42 -6.39
N ARG A 390 -43.14 -11.73 -7.45
CA ARG A 390 -42.44 -10.43 -7.31
C ARG A 390 -43.35 -9.36 -6.70
N THR A 391 -44.58 -9.30 -7.16
CA THR A 391 -45.56 -8.29 -6.66
C THR A 391 -45.91 -8.55 -5.21
N VAL A 392 -46.21 -9.80 -4.84
CA VAL A 392 -46.48 -10.19 -3.45
C VAL A 392 -45.27 -9.86 -2.55
N ALA A 393 -44.05 -10.22 -2.96
CA ALA A 393 -42.85 -9.92 -2.22
C ALA A 393 -42.69 -8.42 -1.94
N ALA A 394 -42.87 -7.58 -2.95
CA ALA A 394 -42.81 -6.12 -2.81
C ALA A 394 -43.89 -5.60 -1.84
N ARG A 395 -45.13 -6.11 -1.94
CA ARG A 395 -46.26 -5.72 -1.08
C ARG A 395 -46.04 -6.17 0.37
N LEU A 396 -45.57 -7.40 0.60
CA LEU A 396 -45.25 -7.88 1.94
C LEU A 396 -44.12 -7.02 2.56
N ARG A 397 -43.09 -6.69 1.80
CA ARG A 397 -42.00 -5.81 2.28
C ARG A 397 -42.50 -4.42 2.65
N ALA A 398 -43.41 -3.85 1.85
CA ALA A 398 -44.01 -2.52 2.12
C ALA A 398 -45.01 -2.55 3.30
N ALA A 399 -45.57 -3.72 3.62
CA ALA A 399 -46.50 -3.89 4.71
C ALA A 399 -45.88 -4.04 6.10
N VAL A 400 -44.54 -4.18 6.19
CA VAL A 400 -43.82 -4.37 7.45
C VAL A 400 -42.81 -3.25 7.67
N ARG A 401 -42.25 -3.16 8.88
CA ARG A 401 -41.22 -2.18 9.27
C ARG A 401 -39.85 -2.50 8.72
N GLU A 402 -38.94 -1.56 8.82
CA GLU A 402 -37.55 -1.75 8.38
C GLU A 402 -36.82 -2.81 9.20
N GLU A 403 -37.10 -2.89 10.50
CA GLU A 403 -36.53 -3.87 11.45
C GLU A 403 -37.09 -5.29 11.25
N ASP A 404 -38.22 -5.47 10.58
CA ASP A 404 -38.80 -6.78 10.28
C ASP A 404 -38.14 -7.40 9.04
N LEU A 405 -38.08 -8.74 9.01
CA LEU A 405 -37.46 -9.47 7.90
C LEU A 405 -38.52 -10.25 7.11
N CYS A 406 -38.69 -9.92 5.84
CA CYS A 406 -39.45 -10.72 4.91
C CYS A 406 -38.56 -11.70 4.15
N ALA A 407 -38.99 -12.94 4.01
CA ALA A 407 -38.28 -13.99 3.29
C ALA A 407 -39.25 -14.75 2.36
N ARG A 408 -38.69 -15.33 1.29
CA ARG A 408 -39.34 -16.40 0.53
C ARG A 408 -38.64 -17.72 0.85
N LEU A 409 -39.37 -18.68 1.36
CA LEU A 409 -38.84 -19.95 1.80
C LEU A 409 -38.76 -20.99 0.67
N GLY A 410 -39.54 -20.83 -0.37
CA GLY A 410 -39.60 -21.65 -1.57
C GLY A 410 -40.96 -21.67 -2.20
N GLY A 411 -41.08 -21.94 -3.50
CA GLY A 411 -42.36 -21.98 -4.19
C GLY A 411 -43.19 -20.72 -3.98
N ASP A 412 -44.36 -20.88 -3.35
CA ASP A 412 -45.36 -19.88 -2.99
C ASP A 412 -45.38 -19.52 -1.49
N GLU A 413 -44.35 -20.02 -0.73
CA GLU A 413 -44.24 -19.82 0.70
C GLU A 413 -43.36 -18.61 1.05
N PHE A 414 -43.89 -17.74 1.90
CA PHE A 414 -43.20 -16.59 2.47
C PHE A 414 -43.19 -16.66 3.99
N ALA A 415 -42.21 -16.03 4.61
CA ALA A 415 -42.17 -15.87 6.07
C ALA A 415 -41.79 -14.45 6.44
N VAL A 416 -42.32 -13.98 7.55
CA VAL A 416 -42.02 -12.66 8.11
C VAL A 416 -41.60 -12.83 9.57
N LEU A 417 -40.38 -12.40 9.91
CA LEU A 417 -39.93 -12.28 11.29
C LEU A 417 -40.30 -10.86 11.79
N LEU A 418 -41.19 -10.79 12.72
CA LEU A 418 -41.75 -9.58 13.31
C LEU A 418 -41.06 -9.33 14.67
N ARG A 419 -40.37 -8.21 14.80
CA ARG A 419 -39.65 -7.88 16.04
C ARG A 419 -40.44 -6.92 16.90
N ASP A 420 -40.47 -7.17 18.21
CA ASP A 420 -41.02 -6.35 19.28
C ASP A 420 -42.32 -5.60 18.91
N LEU A 421 -43.41 -6.33 18.85
CA LEU A 421 -44.77 -5.80 18.48
C LEU A 421 -45.36 -4.88 19.58
N ARG A 422 -44.55 -4.03 20.24
CA ARG A 422 -45.06 -3.10 21.24
C ARG A 422 -46.02 -2.10 20.64
N GLY A 423 -47.28 -2.14 21.11
CA GLY A 423 -48.31 -1.18 20.74
C GLY A 423 -48.99 -1.41 19.40
N GLU A 424 -48.66 -2.44 18.66
CA GLU A 424 -49.36 -2.85 17.44
C GLU A 424 -50.14 -4.13 17.72
N CYS A 425 -51.43 -4.13 17.40
CA CYS A 425 -52.26 -5.33 17.52
C CYS A 425 -51.82 -6.31 16.40
N VAL A 426 -51.49 -7.53 16.78
CA VAL A 426 -51.09 -8.61 15.84
C VAL A 426 -52.17 -8.78 14.77
N ASP A 427 -53.44 -8.64 15.15
CA ASP A 427 -54.58 -8.73 14.23
C ASP A 427 -54.54 -7.63 13.13
N ALA A 428 -54.13 -6.40 13.48
CA ALA A 428 -54.00 -5.30 12.52
C ALA A 428 -52.86 -5.54 11.55
N LEU A 429 -51.69 -6.03 12.02
CA LEU A 429 -50.54 -6.34 11.18
C LEU A 429 -50.81 -7.53 10.25
N THR A 430 -51.43 -8.58 10.78
CA THR A 430 -51.78 -9.77 9.99
C THR A 430 -52.86 -9.50 8.99
N ALA A 431 -53.84 -8.66 9.34
CA ALA A 431 -54.85 -8.17 8.39
C ALA A 431 -54.21 -7.34 7.26
N ARG A 432 -53.20 -6.54 7.61
CA ARG A 432 -52.40 -5.75 6.62
C ARG A 432 -51.63 -6.66 5.68
N LEU A 433 -50.95 -7.68 6.20
CA LEU A 433 -50.22 -8.68 5.41
C LEU A 433 -51.14 -9.46 4.48
N ALA A 434 -52.25 -10.00 4.98
CA ALA A 434 -53.26 -10.68 4.17
C ALA A 434 -53.89 -9.76 3.12
N GLY A 435 -54.24 -8.52 3.51
CA GLY A 435 -54.81 -7.52 2.61
C GLY A 435 -53.86 -7.13 1.48
N ALA A 436 -52.57 -7.03 1.75
CA ALA A 436 -51.56 -6.71 0.75
C ALA A 436 -51.45 -7.76 -0.37
N VAL A 437 -51.76 -9.02 -0.09
CA VAL A 437 -51.71 -10.10 -1.07
C VAL A 437 -52.98 -10.14 -1.96
N VAL A 438 -54.14 -9.89 -1.40
CA VAL A 438 -55.43 -10.08 -2.07
C VAL A 438 -55.73 -9.06 -3.19
N GLU A 439 -55.07 -7.89 -3.19
CA GLU A 439 -55.25 -6.91 -4.23
C GLU A 439 -54.90 -7.46 -5.63
N PRO A 440 -55.68 -7.11 -6.68
CA PRO A 440 -55.39 -7.61 -8.03
C PRO A 440 -53.95 -7.33 -8.47
N ILE A 441 -53.31 -8.33 -9.07
CA ILE A 441 -51.92 -8.28 -9.57
C ILE A 441 -51.98 -8.18 -11.09
N PRO A 442 -51.45 -7.12 -11.72
CA PRO A 442 -51.40 -7.01 -13.16
C PRO A 442 -50.40 -8.01 -13.73
N VAL A 443 -50.84 -8.89 -14.60
CA VAL A 443 -50.00 -9.83 -15.35
C VAL A 443 -50.35 -9.82 -16.83
N ALA A 444 -49.52 -10.38 -17.68
CA ALA A 444 -49.85 -10.54 -19.10
C ALA A 444 -51.15 -11.35 -19.23
N GLY A 445 -52.11 -10.85 -20.01
CA GLY A 445 -53.45 -11.43 -20.17
C GLY A 445 -54.50 -11.00 -19.15
N GLY A 446 -54.25 -9.93 -18.36
CA GLY A 446 -55.17 -9.32 -17.42
C GLY A 446 -54.92 -9.64 -15.96
N PRO A 447 -55.49 -8.87 -15.03
CA PRO A 447 -55.19 -9.00 -13.60
C PRO A 447 -55.57 -10.36 -13.02
N VAL A 448 -54.75 -10.85 -12.08
CA VAL A 448 -54.99 -12.07 -11.31
C VAL A 448 -55.22 -11.70 -9.85
N ARG A 449 -56.05 -12.47 -9.16
CA ARG A 449 -56.19 -12.42 -7.71
C ARG A 449 -55.72 -13.74 -7.10
N VAL A 450 -54.92 -13.64 -6.07
CA VAL A 450 -54.52 -14.76 -5.24
C VAL A 450 -54.94 -14.50 -3.79
N GLY A 451 -55.32 -15.55 -3.07
CA GLY A 451 -55.53 -15.47 -1.63
C GLY A 451 -54.25 -15.73 -0.88
N ALA A 452 -54.25 -15.54 0.41
CA ALA A 452 -53.18 -15.93 1.28
C ALA A 452 -53.70 -16.61 2.56
N SER A 453 -53.17 -17.78 2.86
CA SER A 453 -53.32 -18.44 4.15
C SER A 453 -52.14 -18.06 5.05
N VAL A 454 -52.44 -17.39 6.16
CA VAL A 454 -51.38 -16.88 7.06
C VAL A 454 -51.49 -17.54 8.43
N GLY A 455 -50.41 -18.13 8.88
CA GLY A 455 -50.22 -18.63 10.24
C GLY A 455 -49.27 -17.76 11.04
N VAL A 456 -49.65 -17.41 12.25
CA VAL A 456 -48.81 -16.59 13.14
C VAL A 456 -48.52 -17.36 14.42
N ALA A 457 -47.27 -17.33 14.83
CA ALA A 457 -46.84 -17.83 16.15
C ALA A 457 -46.04 -16.78 16.88
N HIS A 458 -46.34 -16.62 18.15
CA HIS A 458 -45.55 -15.81 19.09
C HIS A 458 -44.54 -16.70 19.81
N ARG A 459 -43.35 -16.20 20.02
CA ARG A 459 -42.38 -16.90 20.84
C ARG A 459 -42.88 -17.04 22.27
N GLY A 460 -43.06 -18.28 22.71
CA GLY A 460 -43.32 -18.61 24.11
C GLY A 460 -42.03 -18.65 24.96
N PRO A 461 -42.16 -18.70 26.30
CA PRO A 461 -41.02 -18.81 27.19
C PRO A 461 -40.25 -20.12 26.93
N GLY A 462 -38.94 -20.01 26.62
CA GLY A 462 -38.05 -21.16 26.38
C GLY A 462 -38.17 -21.81 25.01
N GLU A 463 -38.99 -21.31 24.11
CA GLU A 463 -39.08 -21.82 22.74
C GLU A 463 -37.87 -21.43 21.90
N ASP A 464 -37.36 -22.37 21.14
CA ASP A 464 -36.31 -22.15 20.14
C ASP A 464 -36.88 -21.66 18.79
N ALA A 465 -35.99 -21.35 17.85
CA ALA A 465 -36.34 -20.86 16.55
C ALA A 465 -37.19 -21.82 15.73
N GLU A 466 -36.86 -23.12 15.77
CA GLU A 466 -37.52 -24.17 15.00
C GLU A 466 -38.96 -24.39 15.48
N GLN A 467 -39.16 -24.41 16.79
CA GLN A 467 -40.46 -24.52 17.43
C GLN A 467 -41.41 -23.39 17.02
N VAL A 468 -40.94 -22.14 17.08
CA VAL A 468 -41.79 -20.96 16.67
C VAL A 468 -42.14 -21.05 15.21
N LEU A 469 -41.21 -21.40 14.32
CA LEU A 469 -41.48 -21.55 12.90
C LEU A 469 -42.49 -22.69 12.63
N GLN A 470 -42.34 -23.83 13.30
CA GLN A 470 -43.23 -24.97 13.19
C GLN A 470 -44.65 -24.59 13.68
N HIS A 471 -44.79 -23.82 14.77
CA HIS A 471 -46.09 -23.37 15.26
C HIS A 471 -46.76 -22.42 14.26
N ALA A 472 -46.00 -21.54 13.58
CA ALA A 472 -46.53 -20.67 12.55
C ALA A 472 -47.01 -21.50 11.33
N ASP A 473 -46.26 -22.54 10.93
CA ASP A 473 -46.67 -23.45 9.85
C ASP A 473 -47.95 -24.24 10.18
N VAL A 474 -48.06 -24.79 11.38
CA VAL A 474 -49.29 -25.45 11.86
C VAL A 474 -50.48 -24.49 11.82
N ALA A 475 -50.31 -23.26 12.24
CA ALA A 475 -51.37 -22.24 12.21
C ALA A 475 -51.77 -21.90 10.74
N MET A 476 -50.81 -21.81 9.83
CA MET A 476 -51.03 -21.58 8.41
C MET A 476 -51.83 -22.73 7.77
N TYR A 477 -51.44 -23.96 8.08
CA TYR A 477 -52.18 -25.17 7.63
C TYR A 477 -53.62 -25.15 8.16
N ALA A 478 -53.86 -24.75 9.42
CA ALA A 478 -55.17 -24.58 9.99
C ALA A 478 -56.00 -23.48 9.26
N ALA A 479 -55.32 -22.41 8.79
CA ALA A 479 -55.96 -21.37 7.95
C ALA A 479 -56.42 -21.94 6.60
N LYS A 480 -55.57 -22.78 5.95
CA LYS A 480 -55.92 -23.49 4.71
C LYS A 480 -57.13 -24.43 4.91
N ALA A 481 -57.11 -25.24 5.95
CA ALA A 481 -58.20 -26.20 6.27
C ALA A 481 -59.52 -25.48 6.58
N ALA A 482 -59.47 -24.28 7.16
CA ALA A 482 -60.69 -23.50 7.51
C ALA A 482 -61.28 -22.74 6.34
N GLY A 483 -60.80 -22.91 5.10
CA GLY A 483 -61.37 -22.32 3.88
C GLY A 483 -60.48 -21.24 3.25
N ARG A 484 -59.18 -21.21 3.52
CA ARG A 484 -58.17 -20.32 2.90
C ARG A 484 -58.42 -18.82 3.12
N ASN A 485 -57.59 -17.98 2.52
CA ASN A 485 -57.67 -16.53 2.52
C ASN A 485 -57.97 -15.94 3.92
N ARG A 486 -57.21 -16.33 4.90
CA ARG A 486 -57.40 -15.94 6.32
C ARG A 486 -56.14 -16.07 7.13
N VAL A 487 -56.23 -15.49 8.31
CA VAL A 487 -55.16 -15.58 9.33
C VAL A 487 -55.60 -16.53 10.44
N ARG A 488 -54.63 -17.28 10.96
CA ARG A 488 -54.76 -18.04 12.21
C ARG A 488 -53.54 -17.79 13.10
N VAL A 489 -53.80 -17.64 14.40
CA VAL A 489 -52.73 -17.51 15.41
C VAL A 489 -52.62 -18.84 16.12
N PHE A 490 -51.41 -19.32 16.33
CA PHE A 490 -51.15 -20.57 17.05
C PHE A 490 -51.57 -20.42 18.51
N GLY A 491 -52.32 -21.34 19.04
CA GLY A 491 -52.80 -21.33 20.43
C GLY A 491 -53.97 -20.42 20.73
N ALA A 492 -54.57 -19.76 19.70
CA ALA A 492 -55.79 -18.92 19.81
C ALA A 492 -57.04 -19.67 19.43
#